data_59f8f2ffa280c18a24da0bb41ca42682
#
_entry.id   59f8f2ffa280c18a24da0bb41ca42682
#
_cell.length_a   1.000
_cell.length_b   1.000
_cell.length_c   1.000
_cell.angle_alpha   90.00
_cell.angle_beta   90.00
_cell.angle_gamma   90.00
#
_symmetry.space_group_name_H-M   'P 1'
#
loop_
_entity.id
_entity.type
_entity.pdbx_description
1 polymer ?
#
loop_
_entity_poly.entity_id
_entity_poly.type
_entity_poly.pdbx_seq_one_letter_code
_entity_poly.pdbx_strand_id
1 'polypeptide(L)'
;MLNAETPRLKFALYGAHSSLGNAVLCELLSRQHEAVALINDFNSMTARPGLRTKAGDLFDATSVSRSVAGMHGVICLFDSPSVPTAPDASIVGRPQDLYQAVSSLLSGMTDAGVQRLLLVADFNAHAEESELAAARQLIASHPLKWTLVDASTAGEDLSIEDFSDIDGLPSNDPRVQLRRIAAGMVDELERPQHLHQQIQFHF
;
A
#
# COMPACT_ATOMS: atom_id res chain seq x y z
N MET A 1 -2.62 28.78 -22.52
CA MET A 1 -1.90 28.00 -21.52
C MET A 1 -2.58 26.64 -21.48
N LEU A 2 -1.94 25.58 -21.94
CA LEU A 2 -2.44 24.23 -21.80
C LEU A 2 -2.34 23.89 -20.31
N ASN A 3 -3.47 23.71 -19.62
CA ASN A 3 -3.48 23.12 -18.31
C ASN A 3 -2.94 21.71 -18.48
N ALA A 4 -1.77 21.43 -17.94
CA ALA A 4 -1.26 20.08 -17.82
C ALA A 4 -2.14 19.36 -16.78
N GLU A 5 -3.16 18.65 -17.25
CA GLU A 5 -3.95 17.78 -16.38
C GLU A 5 -3.01 16.70 -15.84
N THR A 6 -3.00 16.54 -14.53
CA THR A 6 -2.27 15.42 -13.91
C THR A 6 -2.86 14.12 -14.45
N PRO A 7 -2.06 13.22 -15.03
CA PRO A 7 -2.60 11.99 -15.59
C PRO A 7 -3.31 11.19 -14.51
N ARG A 8 -4.52 10.71 -14.82
CA ARG A 8 -5.29 9.84 -13.93
C ARG A 8 -4.62 8.47 -13.88
N LEU A 9 -4.01 8.15 -12.75
CA LEU A 9 -3.32 6.89 -12.53
C LEU A 9 -4.23 5.93 -11.73
N LYS A 10 -3.88 4.65 -11.73
CA LYS A 10 -4.63 3.60 -11.06
C LYS A 10 -3.70 2.78 -10.17
N PHE A 11 -4.02 2.69 -8.89
CA PHE A 11 -3.19 2.02 -7.89
C PHE A 11 -3.94 0.90 -7.18
N ALA A 12 -3.26 -0.22 -6.94
CA ALA A 12 -3.73 -1.26 -6.04
C ALA A 12 -3.20 -1.00 -4.63
N LEU A 13 -4.03 -1.22 -3.61
CA LEU A 13 -3.68 -1.01 -2.22
C LEU A 13 -4.00 -2.25 -1.38
N TYR A 14 -2.97 -2.88 -0.83
CA TYR A 14 -3.05 -3.85 0.26
C TYR A 14 -3.00 -3.13 1.60
N GLY A 15 -3.82 -3.55 2.56
CA GLY A 15 -3.90 -2.91 3.88
C GLY A 15 -4.80 -1.66 3.91
N ALA A 16 -5.81 -1.62 3.05
CA ALA A 16 -6.73 -0.50 2.89
C ALA A 16 -7.56 -0.16 4.15
N HIS A 17 -7.73 -1.11 5.08
CA HIS A 17 -8.50 -0.91 6.32
C HIS A 17 -7.71 -0.29 7.46
N SER A 18 -6.39 -0.16 7.36
CA SER A 18 -5.63 0.58 8.36
C SER A 18 -5.91 2.08 8.27
N SER A 19 -5.68 2.82 9.36
CA SER A 19 -5.82 4.28 9.37
C SER A 19 -4.95 4.94 8.29
N LEU A 20 -3.71 4.47 8.13
CA LEU A 20 -2.83 4.94 7.04
C LEU A 20 -3.39 4.55 5.66
N GLY A 21 -3.94 3.33 5.51
CA GLY A 21 -4.59 2.88 4.28
C GLY A 21 -5.77 3.78 3.89
N ASN A 22 -6.62 4.11 4.85
CA ASN A 22 -7.73 5.04 4.64
C ASN A 22 -7.26 6.47 4.28
N ALA A 23 -6.18 6.95 4.92
CA ALA A 23 -5.56 8.22 4.57
C ALA A 23 -5.02 8.21 3.12
N VAL A 24 -4.35 7.13 2.70
CA VAL A 24 -3.84 6.95 1.35
C VAL A 24 -4.98 6.90 0.33
N LEU A 25 -6.07 6.15 0.62
CA LEU A 25 -7.25 6.14 -0.24
C LEU A 25 -7.84 7.54 -0.40
N CYS A 26 -8.02 8.27 0.71
CA CYS A 26 -8.52 9.63 0.69
C CYS A 26 -7.62 10.53 -0.18
N GLU A 27 -6.30 10.42 -0.07
CA GLU A 27 -5.35 11.22 -0.84
C GLU A 27 -5.38 10.87 -2.34
N LEU A 28 -5.39 9.58 -2.70
CA LEU A 28 -5.51 9.14 -4.10
C LEU A 28 -6.79 9.67 -4.75
N LEU A 29 -7.92 9.55 -4.06
CA LEU A 29 -9.21 10.00 -4.58
C LEU A 29 -9.29 11.53 -4.68
N SER A 30 -8.71 12.27 -3.73
CA SER A 30 -8.67 13.74 -3.79
C SER A 30 -7.86 14.26 -4.99
N ARG A 31 -6.83 13.52 -5.39
CA ARG A 31 -6.03 13.80 -6.61
C ARG A 31 -6.63 13.21 -7.88
N GLN A 32 -7.86 12.69 -7.82
CA GLN A 32 -8.60 12.10 -8.95
C GLN A 32 -7.96 10.82 -9.53
N HIS A 33 -7.11 10.14 -8.79
CA HIS A 33 -6.63 8.80 -9.15
C HIS A 33 -7.71 7.74 -8.94
N GLU A 34 -7.56 6.60 -9.58
CA GLU A 34 -8.34 5.40 -9.29
C GLU A 34 -7.61 4.53 -8.28
N ALA A 35 -8.32 4.09 -7.25
CA ALA A 35 -7.83 3.17 -6.24
C ALA A 35 -8.57 1.84 -6.31
N VAL A 36 -7.83 0.74 -6.20
CA VAL A 36 -8.36 -0.61 -6.04
C VAL A 36 -7.91 -1.15 -4.68
N ALA A 37 -8.81 -1.12 -3.71
CA ALA A 37 -8.57 -1.70 -2.40
C ALA A 37 -8.64 -3.23 -2.49
N LEU A 38 -7.56 -3.91 -2.10
CA LEU A 38 -7.50 -5.36 -2.04
C LEU A 38 -7.92 -5.80 -0.64
N ILE A 39 -9.06 -6.48 -0.55
CA ILE A 39 -9.74 -6.80 0.70
C ILE A 39 -10.36 -8.19 0.65
N ASN A 40 -10.64 -8.77 1.82
CA ASN A 40 -11.32 -10.06 1.93
C ASN A 40 -12.85 -9.93 1.97
N ASP A 41 -13.36 -8.89 2.62
CA ASP A 41 -14.79 -8.62 2.74
C ASP A 41 -15.20 -7.37 1.96
N PHE A 42 -15.93 -7.57 0.86
CA PHE A 42 -16.40 -6.48 0.00
C PHE A 42 -17.42 -5.55 0.67
N ASN A 43 -18.06 -5.99 1.76
CA ASN A 43 -19.02 -5.16 2.49
C ASN A 43 -18.35 -4.23 3.50
N SER A 44 -17.07 -4.42 3.76
CA SER A 44 -16.32 -3.66 4.75
C SER A 44 -15.93 -2.24 4.28
N MET A 45 -16.22 -1.90 3.03
CA MET A 45 -15.83 -0.62 2.45
C MET A 45 -16.97 0.01 1.65
N THR A 46 -17.31 1.25 1.96
CA THR A 46 -18.36 1.99 1.27
C THR A 46 -17.94 2.34 -0.16
N ALA A 47 -18.83 2.09 -1.12
CA ALA A 47 -18.60 2.44 -2.52
C ALA A 47 -18.44 3.95 -2.70
N ARG A 48 -17.41 4.35 -3.44
CA ARG A 48 -17.09 5.78 -3.74
C ARG A 48 -16.64 5.94 -5.19
N PRO A 49 -16.86 7.13 -5.81
CA PRO A 49 -16.28 7.42 -7.10
C PRO A 49 -14.75 7.26 -7.08
N GLY A 50 -14.20 6.54 -8.05
CA GLY A 50 -12.75 6.27 -8.15
C GLY A 50 -12.24 5.14 -7.27
N LEU A 51 -13.01 4.63 -6.32
CA LEU A 51 -12.65 3.49 -5.47
C LEU A 51 -13.37 2.22 -5.94
N ARG A 52 -12.60 1.15 -6.10
CA ARG A 52 -13.09 -0.20 -6.34
C ARG A 52 -12.51 -1.15 -5.29
N THR A 53 -13.23 -2.20 -5.01
CA THR A 53 -12.77 -3.30 -4.16
C THR A 53 -12.54 -4.55 -4.99
N LYS A 54 -11.53 -5.33 -4.64
CA LYS A 54 -11.20 -6.59 -5.29
C LYS A 54 -10.64 -7.58 -4.27
N ALA A 55 -10.95 -8.87 -4.44
CA ALA A 55 -10.31 -9.90 -3.63
C ALA A 55 -8.84 -10.03 -4.02
N GLY A 56 -8.00 -10.35 -3.05
CA GLY A 56 -6.59 -10.64 -3.26
C GLY A 56 -6.02 -11.47 -2.11
N ASP A 57 -4.94 -12.17 -2.38
CA ASP A 57 -4.11 -12.82 -1.37
C ASP A 57 -2.69 -12.31 -1.56
N LEU A 58 -2.18 -11.60 -0.56
CA LEU A 58 -0.84 -11.01 -0.61
C LEU A 58 0.26 -12.08 -0.67
N PHE A 59 -0.01 -13.25 -0.12
CA PHE A 59 0.97 -14.32 0.03
C PHE A 59 0.96 -15.34 -1.13
N ASP A 60 0.15 -15.08 -2.17
CA ASP A 60 0.09 -15.89 -3.40
C ASP A 60 0.40 -15.07 -4.65
N ALA A 61 1.52 -15.38 -5.32
CA ALA A 61 1.97 -14.66 -6.51
C ALA A 61 0.93 -14.65 -7.65
N THR A 62 0.18 -15.75 -7.82
CA THR A 62 -0.87 -15.83 -8.83
C THR A 62 -2.04 -14.90 -8.49
N SER A 63 -2.42 -14.84 -7.23
CA SER A 63 -3.45 -13.91 -6.74
C SER A 63 -2.99 -12.46 -6.91
N VAL A 64 -1.74 -12.15 -6.53
CA VAL A 64 -1.15 -10.83 -6.73
C VAL A 64 -1.20 -10.45 -8.22
N SER A 65 -0.70 -11.31 -9.11
CA SER A 65 -0.70 -11.04 -10.55
C SER A 65 -2.10 -10.68 -11.09
N ARG A 66 -3.11 -11.46 -10.72
CA ARG A 66 -4.51 -11.20 -11.12
C ARG A 66 -5.09 -9.92 -10.51
N SER A 67 -4.69 -9.61 -9.28
CA SER A 67 -5.23 -8.47 -8.53
C SER A 67 -4.69 -7.15 -9.05
N VAL A 68 -3.41 -7.11 -9.44
CA VAL A 68 -2.72 -5.87 -9.81
C VAL A 68 -2.62 -5.64 -11.32
N ALA A 69 -3.13 -6.56 -12.13
CA ALA A 69 -3.10 -6.41 -13.59
C ALA A 69 -3.75 -5.09 -14.04
N GLY A 70 -3.03 -4.34 -14.88
CA GLY A 70 -3.47 -3.03 -15.40
C GLY A 70 -3.35 -1.87 -14.41
N MET A 71 -2.66 -2.06 -13.27
CA MET A 71 -2.34 -0.98 -12.35
C MET A 71 -1.05 -0.25 -12.76
N HIS A 72 -0.95 1.03 -12.41
CA HIS A 72 0.28 1.80 -12.59
C HIS A 72 1.29 1.51 -11.47
N GLY A 73 0.80 1.13 -10.31
CA GLY A 73 1.63 0.75 -9.17
C GLY A 73 0.83 0.04 -8.08
N VAL A 74 1.58 -0.52 -7.14
CA VAL A 74 1.05 -1.23 -5.97
C VAL A 74 1.57 -0.54 -4.71
N ILE A 75 0.67 -0.32 -3.78
CA ILE A 75 0.96 0.11 -2.41
C ILE A 75 0.66 -1.08 -1.51
N CYS A 76 1.61 -1.47 -0.69
CA CYS A 76 1.43 -2.54 0.28
C CYS A 76 1.76 -2.03 1.69
N LEU A 77 0.74 -1.94 2.54
CA LEU A 77 0.86 -1.66 3.96
C LEU A 77 0.89 -3.01 4.69
N PHE A 78 2.09 -3.57 4.85
CA PHE A 78 2.27 -4.95 5.29
C PHE A 78 1.75 -5.20 6.72
N ASP A 79 2.01 -4.27 7.63
CA ASP A 79 1.62 -4.40 9.05
C ASP A 79 0.16 -4.05 9.32
N SER A 80 -0.63 -3.84 8.26
CA SER A 80 -2.07 -3.62 8.41
C SER A 80 -2.75 -4.88 8.97
N PRO A 81 -3.62 -4.75 9.98
CA PRO A 81 -4.31 -5.89 10.57
C PRO A 81 -5.24 -6.65 9.61
N SER A 82 -5.53 -6.05 8.46
CA SER A 82 -6.49 -6.57 7.48
C SER A 82 -5.85 -6.81 6.11
N VAL A 83 -4.57 -7.19 6.08
CA VAL A 83 -3.94 -7.61 4.82
C VAL A 83 -4.66 -8.83 4.28
N PRO A 84 -5.15 -8.82 3.03
CA PRO A 84 -5.94 -9.91 2.49
C PRO A 84 -5.11 -11.18 2.30
N THR A 85 -5.63 -12.25 2.87
CA THR A 85 -5.12 -13.62 2.75
C THR A 85 -6.17 -14.49 2.06
N ALA A 86 -5.78 -15.70 1.62
CA ALA A 86 -6.74 -16.62 1.04
C ALA A 86 -7.91 -16.90 2.01
N PRO A 87 -9.17 -16.87 1.53
CA PRO A 87 -10.34 -17.17 2.38
C PRO A 87 -10.37 -18.64 2.83
N ASP A 88 -9.59 -19.49 2.18
CA ASP A 88 -9.55 -20.92 2.45
C ASP A 88 -8.29 -21.24 3.28
N ALA A 89 -8.50 -21.44 4.59
CA ALA A 89 -7.45 -21.91 5.51
C ALA A 89 -6.89 -23.29 5.15
N SER A 90 -7.35 -23.89 4.06
CA SER A 90 -6.88 -25.20 3.56
C SER A 90 -5.45 -25.17 3.00
N ILE A 91 -4.86 -23.99 2.78
CA ILE A 91 -3.42 -23.87 2.58
C ILE A 91 -2.74 -23.72 3.95
N VAL A 92 -2.99 -24.71 4.79
CA VAL A 92 -2.31 -24.86 6.08
C VAL A 92 -0.80 -24.96 5.82
N GLY A 93 -0.04 -23.96 6.26
CA GLY A 93 1.42 -23.99 6.26
C GLY A 93 2.15 -23.00 5.36
N ARG A 94 1.45 -22.10 4.64
CA ARG A 94 2.15 -21.00 3.95
C ARG A 94 2.54 -19.94 4.97
N PRO A 95 3.81 -19.53 5.07
CA PRO A 95 4.21 -18.41 5.91
C PRO A 95 3.46 -17.13 5.48
N GLN A 96 3.03 -16.35 6.47
CA GLN A 96 2.41 -15.03 6.26
C GLN A 96 3.35 -13.95 6.80
N ASP A 97 4.62 -14.08 6.45
CA ASP A 97 5.68 -13.18 6.86
C ASP A 97 6.04 -12.16 5.75
N LEU A 98 6.89 -11.21 6.11
CA LEU A 98 7.33 -10.16 5.19
C LEU A 98 8.07 -10.74 3.98
N TYR A 99 8.87 -11.79 4.17
CA TYR A 99 9.60 -12.43 3.08
C TYR A 99 8.65 -13.03 2.03
N GLN A 100 7.61 -13.76 2.48
CA GLN A 100 6.62 -14.35 1.58
C GLN A 100 5.81 -13.26 0.86
N ALA A 101 5.41 -12.20 1.57
CA ALA A 101 4.71 -11.06 0.97
C ALA A 101 5.56 -10.39 -0.13
N VAL A 102 6.83 -10.09 0.16
CA VAL A 102 7.77 -9.53 -0.82
C VAL A 102 7.95 -10.47 -2.01
N SER A 103 8.18 -11.76 -1.76
CA SER A 103 8.34 -12.76 -2.82
C SER A 103 7.13 -12.82 -3.76
N SER A 104 5.93 -12.86 -3.19
CA SER A 104 4.67 -12.90 -3.95
C SER A 104 4.42 -11.60 -4.71
N LEU A 105 4.72 -10.44 -4.11
CA LEU A 105 4.60 -9.14 -4.79
C LEU A 105 5.55 -9.05 -5.98
N LEU A 106 6.82 -9.37 -5.79
CA LEU A 106 7.83 -9.27 -6.85
C LEU A 106 7.49 -10.19 -8.03
N SER A 107 7.13 -11.44 -7.75
CA SER A 107 6.74 -12.40 -8.78
C SER A 107 5.42 -11.98 -9.48
N GLY A 108 4.37 -11.75 -8.71
CA GLY A 108 3.05 -11.45 -9.26
C GLY A 108 2.99 -10.11 -10.00
N MET A 109 3.70 -9.08 -9.53
CA MET A 109 3.81 -7.80 -10.23
C MET A 109 4.58 -7.93 -11.54
N THR A 110 5.65 -8.74 -11.55
CA THR A 110 6.42 -9.03 -12.76
C THR A 110 5.54 -9.71 -13.81
N ASP A 111 4.80 -10.73 -13.40
CA ASP A 111 3.87 -11.47 -14.29
C ASP A 111 2.74 -10.56 -14.82
N ALA A 112 2.30 -9.60 -14.02
CA ALA A 112 1.29 -8.62 -14.42
C ALA A 112 1.85 -7.43 -15.24
N GLY A 113 3.16 -7.30 -15.37
CA GLY A 113 3.82 -6.17 -16.03
C GLY A 113 3.75 -4.85 -15.24
N VAL A 114 3.48 -4.90 -13.93
CA VAL A 114 3.42 -3.74 -13.05
C VAL A 114 4.77 -3.52 -12.39
N GLN A 115 5.35 -2.34 -12.55
CA GLN A 115 6.74 -2.10 -12.17
C GLN A 115 6.93 -1.25 -10.92
N ARG A 116 5.91 -0.50 -10.47
CA ARG A 116 6.03 0.43 -9.33
C ARG A 116 5.50 -0.20 -8.05
N LEU A 117 6.35 -0.35 -7.05
CA LEU A 117 6.00 -0.85 -5.71
C LEU A 117 6.36 0.20 -4.65
N LEU A 118 5.39 0.52 -3.79
CA LEU A 118 5.59 1.21 -2.52
C LEU A 118 5.25 0.23 -1.40
N LEU A 119 6.26 -0.25 -0.68
CA LEU A 119 6.09 -1.17 0.45
C LEU A 119 6.28 -0.42 1.76
N VAL A 120 5.28 -0.46 2.60
CA VAL A 120 5.26 0.18 3.91
C VAL A 120 5.22 -0.88 4.99
N ALA A 121 6.14 -0.80 5.93
CA ALA A 121 6.21 -1.65 7.11
C ALA A 121 6.96 -0.94 8.24
N ASP A 122 6.72 -1.35 9.47
CA ASP A 122 7.57 -0.99 10.60
C ASP A 122 8.80 -1.90 10.60
N PHE A 123 9.81 -1.49 9.85
CA PHE A 123 11.03 -2.26 9.67
C PHE A 123 11.86 -2.39 10.96
N ASN A 124 11.54 -1.63 12.01
CA ASN A 124 12.19 -1.70 13.30
C ASN A 124 11.47 -2.68 14.25
N ALA A 125 10.17 -2.89 14.06
CA ALA A 125 9.37 -3.81 14.87
C ALA A 125 9.53 -5.29 14.42
N HIS A 126 9.92 -5.53 13.16
CA HIS A 126 10.19 -6.88 12.65
C HIS A 126 11.53 -7.40 13.17
N ALA A 127 11.53 -7.91 14.40
CA ALA A 127 12.72 -8.22 15.21
C ALA A 127 13.47 -9.50 14.81
N GLU A 128 12.96 -10.31 13.94
CA GLU A 128 13.69 -11.45 13.35
C GLU A 128 14.63 -10.94 12.26
N GLU A 129 15.83 -10.54 12.64
CA GLU A 129 16.85 -9.95 11.72
C GLU A 129 17.07 -10.78 10.46
N SER A 130 16.93 -12.09 10.52
CA SER A 130 17.16 -13.00 9.40
C SER A 130 16.10 -12.88 8.31
N GLU A 131 14.80 -12.79 8.66
CA GLU A 131 13.68 -12.68 7.71
C GLU A 131 13.65 -11.30 7.06
N LEU A 132 13.82 -10.26 7.87
CA LEU A 132 13.91 -8.90 7.38
C LEU A 132 15.09 -8.71 6.45
N ALA A 133 16.27 -9.25 6.80
CA ALA A 133 17.46 -9.20 5.95
C ALA A 133 17.23 -9.93 4.63
N ALA A 134 16.60 -11.12 4.67
CA ALA A 134 16.26 -11.88 3.47
C ALA A 134 15.25 -11.14 2.57
N ALA A 135 14.20 -10.54 3.15
CA ALA A 135 13.21 -9.75 2.41
C ALA A 135 13.87 -8.51 1.76
N ARG A 136 14.73 -7.80 2.49
CA ARG A 136 15.49 -6.65 1.96
C ARG A 136 16.44 -7.06 0.83
N GLN A 137 17.14 -8.18 0.98
CA GLN A 137 18.04 -8.67 -0.06
C GLN A 137 17.26 -9.06 -1.33
N LEU A 138 16.12 -9.71 -1.16
CA LEU A 138 15.27 -10.12 -2.27
C LEU A 138 14.78 -8.90 -3.06
N ILE A 139 14.24 -7.88 -2.39
CA ILE A 139 13.74 -6.67 -3.05
C ILE A 139 14.89 -5.84 -3.65
N ALA A 140 16.03 -5.75 -2.97
CA ALA A 140 17.19 -4.97 -3.45
C ALA A 140 17.79 -5.53 -4.74
N SER A 141 17.70 -6.85 -4.96
CA SER A 141 18.18 -7.51 -6.16
C SER A 141 17.18 -7.47 -7.33
N HIS A 142 15.95 -6.99 -7.09
CA HIS A 142 14.88 -7.06 -8.08
C HIS A 142 14.81 -5.79 -8.95
N PRO A 143 14.54 -5.91 -10.27
CA PRO A 143 14.53 -4.75 -11.19
C PRO A 143 13.29 -3.86 -11.08
N LEU A 144 12.27 -4.22 -10.28
CA LEU A 144 11.10 -3.37 -10.04
C LEU A 144 11.52 -2.01 -9.48
N LYS A 145 10.75 -0.99 -9.81
CA LYS A 145 10.90 0.37 -9.26
C LYS A 145 10.26 0.42 -7.88
N TRP A 146 11.00 0.02 -6.86
CA TRP A 146 10.50 -0.04 -5.49
C TRP A 146 10.98 1.14 -4.63
N THR A 147 10.16 1.49 -3.65
CA THR A 147 10.51 2.36 -2.51
C THR A 147 10.00 1.68 -1.25
N LEU A 148 10.84 1.57 -0.23
CA LEU A 148 10.44 1.12 1.10
C LEU A 148 10.12 2.35 1.95
N VAL A 149 9.00 2.31 2.67
CA VAL A 149 8.61 3.37 3.60
C VAL A 149 8.57 2.78 5.01
N ASP A 150 9.41 3.32 5.87
CA ASP A 150 9.41 2.97 7.28
C ASP A 150 8.34 3.79 7.99
N ALA A 151 7.23 3.17 8.32
CA ALA A 151 6.13 3.78 9.02
C ALA A 151 5.31 2.72 9.76
N SER A 152 4.96 3.03 11.00
CA SER A 152 4.00 2.22 11.74
C SER A 152 2.61 2.39 11.14
N THR A 153 1.93 1.28 10.90
CA THR A 153 0.51 1.25 10.54
C THR A 153 -0.38 1.06 11.76
N ALA A 154 0.22 0.87 12.94
CA ALA A 154 -0.49 0.78 14.20
C ALA A 154 -1.05 2.16 14.58
N GLY A 155 -2.31 2.21 14.97
CA GLY A 155 -2.96 3.46 15.36
C GLY A 155 -4.45 3.29 15.60
N GLU A 156 -5.13 4.39 15.75
CA GLU A 156 -6.58 4.45 15.88
C GLU A 156 -7.26 3.87 14.63
N ASP A 157 -8.44 3.25 14.79
CA ASP A 157 -9.25 2.76 13.68
C ASP A 157 -9.98 3.92 12.98
N LEU A 158 -9.21 4.72 12.24
CA LEU A 158 -9.74 5.84 11.46
C LEU A 158 -10.24 5.36 10.10
N SER A 159 -11.46 5.72 9.80
CA SER A 159 -12.09 5.46 8.50
C SER A 159 -11.72 6.55 7.48
N ILE A 160 -12.06 6.31 6.22
CA ILE A 160 -11.81 7.31 5.16
C ILE A 160 -12.61 8.61 5.38
N GLU A 161 -13.76 8.54 6.06
CA GLU A 161 -14.60 9.68 6.44
C GLU A 161 -13.89 10.62 7.39
N ASP A 162 -13.09 10.08 8.31
CA ASP A 162 -12.36 10.85 9.32
C ASP A 162 -11.30 11.78 8.71
N PHE A 163 -10.93 11.55 7.46
CA PHE A 163 -10.00 12.38 6.71
C PHE A 163 -10.66 13.42 5.80
N SER A 164 -12.00 13.46 5.76
CA SER A 164 -12.72 14.36 4.85
C SER A 164 -12.79 15.81 5.35
N ASP A 165 -12.69 16.04 6.64
CA ASP A 165 -12.81 17.36 7.27
C ASP A 165 -11.71 17.54 8.33
N ILE A 166 -10.49 17.72 7.85
CA ILE A 166 -9.31 17.93 8.70
C ILE A 166 -8.78 19.36 8.68
N ASP A 167 -9.43 20.24 7.89
CA ASP A 167 -9.03 21.63 7.79
C ASP A 167 -9.21 22.36 9.13
N GLY A 168 -8.14 23.02 9.57
CA GLY A 168 -8.13 23.75 10.85
C GLY A 168 -7.76 22.90 12.09
N LEU A 169 -7.52 21.59 11.91
CA LEU A 169 -7.00 20.77 13.00
C LEU A 169 -5.54 21.11 13.31
N PRO A 170 -5.10 20.93 14.56
CA PRO A 170 -3.72 21.17 14.94
C PRO A 170 -2.77 20.16 14.26
N SER A 171 -1.53 20.59 14.00
CA SER A 171 -0.54 19.78 13.28
C SER A 171 -0.17 18.46 13.97
N ASN A 172 -0.42 18.35 15.27
CA ASN A 172 -0.20 17.13 16.06
C ASN A 172 -1.43 16.19 16.12
N ASP A 173 -2.55 16.55 15.45
CA ASP A 173 -3.68 15.64 15.32
C ASP A 173 -3.26 14.42 14.47
N PRO A 174 -3.52 13.18 14.91
CA PRO A 174 -3.14 11.97 14.18
C PRO A 174 -3.67 11.94 12.74
N ARG A 175 -4.85 12.48 12.48
CA ARG A 175 -5.44 12.55 11.13
C ARG A 175 -4.61 13.45 10.20
N VAL A 176 -4.15 14.60 10.73
CA VAL A 176 -3.30 15.52 9.97
C VAL A 176 -1.94 14.87 9.67
N GLN A 177 -1.35 14.18 10.63
CA GLN A 177 -0.09 13.48 10.45
C GLN A 177 -0.21 12.36 9.42
N LEU A 178 -1.22 11.51 9.53
CA LEU A 178 -1.47 10.43 8.57
C LEU A 178 -1.74 10.97 7.15
N ARG A 179 -2.48 12.07 7.01
CA ARG A 179 -2.68 12.71 5.71
C ARG A 179 -1.39 13.25 5.10
N ARG A 180 -0.49 13.78 5.90
CA ARG A 180 0.85 14.22 5.42
C ARG A 180 1.69 13.05 4.94
N ILE A 181 1.70 11.95 5.70
CA ILE A 181 2.38 10.70 5.29
C ILE A 181 1.77 10.21 3.97
N ALA A 182 0.44 10.11 3.89
CA ALA A 182 -0.27 9.70 2.69
C ALA A 182 0.04 10.58 1.48
N ALA A 183 0.08 11.91 1.66
CA ALA A 183 0.44 12.85 0.61
C ALA A 183 1.87 12.61 0.11
N GLY A 184 2.83 12.44 1.01
CA GLY A 184 4.21 12.10 0.65
C GLY A 184 4.34 10.77 -0.09
N MET A 185 3.55 9.76 0.31
CA MET A 185 3.50 8.48 -0.39
C MET A 185 2.93 8.61 -1.80
N VAL A 186 1.87 9.40 -1.99
CA VAL A 186 1.29 9.64 -3.32
C VAL A 186 2.21 10.49 -4.18
N ASP A 187 2.89 11.50 -3.62
CA ASP A 187 3.94 12.26 -4.32
C ASP A 187 5.03 11.33 -4.86
N GLU A 188 5.48 10.36 -4.05
CA GLU A 188 6.50 9.38 -4.44
C GLU A 188 6.00 8.42 -5.54
N LEU A 189 4.68 8.16 -5.61
CA LEU A 189 4.08 7.37 -6.69
C LEU A 189 3.97 8.15 -8.00
N GLU A 190 3.57 9.44 -7.93
CA GLU A 190 3.43 10.31 -9.10
C GLU A 190 4.78 10.75 -9.66
N ARG A 191 5.72 11.06 -8.77
CA ARG A 191 7.05 11.59 -9.09
C ARG A 191 8.13 10.88 -8.28
N PRO A 192 8.52 9.67 -8.66
CA PRO A 192 9.48 8.88 -7.90
C PRO A 192 10.82 9.59 -7.75
N GLN A 193 11.20 9.91 -6.53
CA GLN A 193 12.50 10.52 -6.20
C GLN A 193 13.41 9.56 -5.44
N HIS A 194 12.83 8.53 -4.80
CA HIS A 194 13.53 7.60 -3.92
C HIS A 194 13.41 6.15 -4.43
N LEU A 195 13.67 5.95 -5.74
CA LEU A 195 13.69 4.61 -6.29
C LEU A 195 14.86 3.80 -5.71
N HIS A 196 14.57 2.55 -5.35
CA HIS A 196 15.52 1.61 -4.75
C HIS A 196 16.11 2.13 -3.42
N GLN A 197 15.27 2.85 -2.64
CA GLN A 197 15.66 3.41 -1.35
C GLN A 197 14.60 3.10 -0.28
N GLN A 198 15.07 3.11 0.96
CA GLN A 198 14.19 3.16 2.13
C GLN A 198 14.12 4.61 2.62
N ILE A 199 12.91 5.08 2.87
CA ILE A 199 12.63 6.43 3.37
C ILE A 199 11.79 6.36 4.63
N GLN A 200 11.85 7.43 5.41
CA GLN A 200 10.98 7.64 6.56
C GLN A 200 10.43 9.06 6.49
N PHE A 201 9.14 9.21 6.72
CA PHE A 201 8.52 10.53 6.79
C PHE A 201 8.63 11.08 8.21
N HIS A 202 9.20 12.26 8.36
CA HIS A 202 9.31 13.00 9.61
C HIS A 202 8.44 14.26 9.53
N PHE A 203 7.57 14.48 10.53
CA PHE A 203 6.68 15.63 10.60
C PHE A 203 6.66 16.27 11.98
#